data_0a12ad4abbfe029c15fbbe9dde704afd
#
_entry.id   0a12ad4abbfe029c15fbbe9dde704afd
#
_cell.length_a   1.000
_cell.length_b   1.000
_cell.length_c   1.000
_cell.angle_alpha   90.00
_cell.angle_beta   90.00
_cell.angle_gamma   90.00
#
_symmetry.space_group_name_H-M   'P 1'
#
loop_
_entity.id
_entity.type
_entity.pdbx_description
1 polymer ?
#
loop_
_entity_poly.entity_id
_entity_poly.type
_entity_poly.pdbx_seq_one_letter_code
_entity_poly.pdbx_strand_id
1 'polypeptide(L)'
;MQVDKDRSGQLSESELRRALVNGDYTAFDPHTVKMMIRMFDADRSGTVNFDEFCGLWGFLAAWRGLFDRFDKDRSGSISHLEFSEALVAFGYRLSPQFVQLLFNTYAKNTRARGDQGPRENGLSFDLFVQACISLKRMTDVFKRYDDDRDGYITLSLYVELTSRDC
;
A
#
# COMPACT_ATOMS: atom_id res chain seq x y z
N MET A 1 -2.72 3.49 -26.49
CA MET A 1 -1.39 2.94 -26.09
C MET A 1 -1.63 1.51 -25.66
N GLN A 2 -1.05 0.52 -26.35
CA GLN A 2 -1.29 -0.89 -26.03
C GLN A 2 -0.41 -1.25 -24.84
N VAL A 3 -1.01 -1.63 -23.71
CA VAL A 3 -0.32 -1.97 -22.47
C VAL A 3 0.36 -3.33 -22.59
N ASP A 4 -0.39 -4.32 -23.10
CA ASP A 4 0.10 -5.66 -23.47
C ASP A 4 0.95 -5.54 -24.75
N LYS A 5 2.27 -5.48 -24.59
CA LYS A 5 3.22 -5.28 -25.68
C LYS A 5 3.57 -6.54 -26.43
N ASP A 6 3.62 -7.64 -25.72
CA ASP A 6 3.97 -8.96 -26.29
C ASP A 6 2.73 -9.71 -26.83
N ARG A 7 1.54 -9.13 -26.60
CA ARG A 7 0.25 -9.70 -27.01
C ARG A 7 -0.02 -11.08 -26.42
N SER A 8 0.45 -11.28 -25.21
CA SER A 8 0.24 -12.54 -24.46
C SER A 8 -1.18 -12.69 -23.93
N GLY A 9 -1.96 -11.61 -23.92
CA GLY A 9 -3.29 -11.55 -23.30
C GLY A 9 -3.25 -11.40 -21.78
N GLN A 10 -2.04 -11.25 -21.23
CA GLN A 10 -1.81 -11.04 -19.79
C GLN A 10 -0.81 -9.90 -19.60
N LEU A 11 -0.91 -9.19 -18.48
CA LEU A 11 0.00 -8.11 -18.15
C LEU A 11 1.07 -8.60 -17.17
N SER A 12 2.31 -8.57 -17.59
CA SER A 12 3.47 -8.78 -16.73
C SER A 12 3.68 -7.61 -15.77
N GLU A 13 4.45 -7.84 -14.69
CA GLU A 13 4.85 -6.77 -13.76
C GLU A 13 5.49 -5.57 -14.50
N SER A 14 6.33 -5.86 -15.50
CA SER A 14 7.02 -4.82 -16.27
C SER A 14 6.09 -3.97 -17.13
N GLU A 15 5.05 -4.56 -17.70
CA GLU A 15 4.04 -3.86 -18.49
C GLU A 15 3.11 -3.04 -17.60
N LEU A 16 2.68 -3.62 -16.48
CA LEU A 16 1.85 -2.92 -15.51
C LEU A 16 2.58 -1.72 -14.90
N ARG A 17 3.86 -1.84 -14.56
CA ARG A 17 4.70 -0.73 -14.08
C ARG A 17 4.83 0.43 -15.07
N ARG A 18 4.82 0.14 -16.36
CA ARG A 18 4.86 1.18 -17.41
C ARG A 18 3.52 1.85 -17.63
N ALA A 19 2.43 1.14 -17.34
CA ALA A 19 1.07 1.62 -17.51
C ALA A 19 0.57 2.45 -16.32
N LEU A 20 1.00 2.08 -15.12
CA LEU A 20 0.57 2.75 -13.89
C LEU A 20 1.47 3.94 -13.58
N VAL A 21 0.88 5.12 -13.61
CA VAL A 21 1.55 6.38 -13.30
C VAL A 21 0.72 7.20 -12.30
N ASN A 22 1.41 7.96 -11.47
CA ASN A 22 0.82 8.94 -10.57
C ASN A 22 0.29 10.15 -11.36
N GLY A 23 -0.44 11.05 -10.68
CA GLY A 23 -0.97 12.27 -11.29
C GLY A 23 0.12 13.23 -11.81
N ASP A 24 1.33 13.11 -11.30
CA ASP A 24 2.53 13.85 -11.72
C ASP A 24 3.35 13.11 -12.80
N TYR A 25 2.80 12.07 -13.39
CA TYR A 25 3.42 11.20 -14.38
C TYR A 25 4.62 10.37 -13.88
N THR A 26 4.90 10.37 -12.59
CA THR A 26 5.90 9.44 -12.03
C THR A 26 5.36 8.00 -12.04
N ALA A 27 6.24 7.05 -12.31
CA ALA A 27 5.87 5.63 -12.27
C ALA A 27 5.52 5.19 -10.85
N PHE A 28 4.59 4.26 -10.73
CA PHE A 28 4.26 3.65 -9.43
C PHE A 28 5.47 2.95 -8.83
N ASP A 29 5.52 2.95 -7.51
CA ASP A 29 6.52 2.21 -6.74
C ASP A 29 6.49 0.72 -7.11
N PRO A 30 7.65 0.10 -7.33
CA PRO A 30 7.73 -1.31 -7.68
C PRO A 30 7.07 -2.24 -6.64
N HIS A 31 7.20 -1.91 -5.35
CA HIS A 31 6.56 -2.70 -4.29
C HIS A 31 5.05 -2.57 -4.32
N THR A 32 4.54 -1.36 -4.64
CA THR A 32 3.10 -1.12 -4.80
C THR A 32 2.54 -1.95 -5.96
N VAL A 33 3.21 -1.94 -7.12
CA VAL A 33 2.77 -2.74 -8.29
C VAL A 33 2.79 -4.23 -7.95
N LYS A 34 3.87 -4.72 -7.35
CA LYS A 34 3.98 -6.13 -6.94
C LYS A 34 2.92 -6.53 -5.92
N MET A 35 2.59 -5.63 -4.98
CA MET A 35 1.51 -5.84 -4.02
C MET A 35 0.16 -5.94 -4.72
N MET A 36 -0.11 -5.08 -5.70
CA MET A 36 -1.35 -5.07 -6.48
C MET A 36 -1.51 -6.36 -7.30
N ILE A 37 -0.45 -6.80 -8.00
CA ILE A 37 -0.47 -8.08 -8.71
C ILE A 37 -0.87 -9.20 -7.74
N ARG A 38 -0.20 -9.34 -6.60
CA ARG A 38 -0.51 -10.39 -5.61
C ARG A 38 -1.93 -10.32 -5.04
N MET A 39 -2.57 -9.17 -5.10
CA MET A 39 -3.96 -9.00 -4.63
C MET A 39 -4.98 -9.47 -5.65
N PHE A 40 -4.68 -9.33 -6.94
CA PHE A 40 -5.60 -9.60 -8.04
C PHE A 40 -5.27 -10.85 -8.84
N ASP A 41 -4.06 -11.37 -8.75
CA ASP A 41 -3.60 -12.63 -9.36
C ASP A 41 -4.25 -13.82 -8.62
N ALA A 42 -5.46 -14.18 -9.05
CA ALA A 42 -6.27 -15.23 -8.43
C ALA A 42 -5.75 -16.62 -8.77
N ASP A 43 -5.23 -16.80 -9.98
CA ASP A 43 -4.72 -18.08 -10.51
C ASP A 43 -3.25 -18.33 -10.15
N ARG A 44 -2.59 -17.34 -9.52
CA ARG A 44 -1.18 -17.34 -9.13
C ARG A 44 -0.21 -17.52 -10.31
N SER A 45 -0.57 -16.97 -11.45
CA SER A 45 0.26 -17.00 -12.67
C SER A 45 1.46 -16.04 -12.58
N GLY A 46 1.43 -15.08 -11.67
CA GLY A 46 2.42 -14.01 -11.56
C GLY A 46 2.21 -12.87 -12.55
N THR A 47 1.10 -12.91 -13.31
CA THR A 47 0.66 -11.94 -14.28
C THR A 47 -0.77 -11.50 -13.98
N VAL A 48 -1.30 -10.54 -14.75
CA VAL A 48 -2.68 -10.07 -14.58
C VAL A 48 -3.41 -10.29 -15.89
N ASN A 49 -4.40 -11.18 -15.91
CA ASN A 49 -5.27 -11.38 -17.04
C ASN A 49 -6.32 -10.28 -17.15
N PHE A 50 -7.17 -10.32 -18.18
CA PHE A 50 -8.14 -9.25 -18.43
C PHE A 50 -9.17 -9.07 -17.31
N ASP A 51 -9.71 -10.16 -16.76
CA ASP A 51 -10.70 -10.10 -15.67
C ASP A 51 -10.08 -9.55 -14.38
N GLU A 52 -8.88 -10.00 -14.06
CA GLU A 52 -8.09 -9.51 -12.93
C GLU A 52 -7.72 -8.04 -13.11
N PHE A 53 -7.40 -7.63 -14.36
CA PHE A 53 -7.13 -6.24 -14.68
C PHE A 53 -8.38 -5.36 -14.50
N CYS A 54 -9.56 -5.83 -14.87
CA CYS A 54 -10.81 -5.11 -14.62
C CYS A 54 -11.03 -4.90 -13.11
N GLY A 55 -10.75 -5.92 -12.29
CA GLY A 55 -10.80 -5.80 -10.85
C GLY A 55 -9.79 -4.80 -10.29
N LEU A 56 -8.54 -4.87 -10.75
CA LEU A 56 -7.48 -3.93 -10.38
C LEU A 56 -7.83 -2.50 -10.78
N TRP A 57 -8.38 -2.29 -11.97
CA TRP A 57 -8.77 -0.98 -12.46
C TRP A 57 -9.89 -0.36 -11.62
N GLY A 58 -10.92 -1.14 -11.30
CA GLY A 58 -12.00 -0.71 -10.42
C GLY A 58 -11.51 -0.33 -9.02
N PHE A 59 -10.57 -1.11 -8.49
CA PHE A 59 -9.90 -0.83 -7.22
C PHE A 59 -9.13 0.50 -7.25
N LEU A 60 -8.32 0.72 -8.29
CA LEU A 60 -7.56 1.96 -8.46
C LEU A 60 -8.49 3.18 -8.61
N ALA A 61 -9.59 3.04 -9.35
CA ALA A 61 -10.58 4.11 -9.51
C ALA A 61 -11.22 4.51 -8.18
N ALA A 62 -11.58 3.52 -7.34
CA ALA A 62 -12.11 3.76 -6.00
C ALA A 62 -11.09 4.47 -5.09
N TRP A 63 -9.83 4.02 -5.10
CA TRP A 63 -8.76 4.65 -4.34
C TRP A 63 -8.43 6.05 -4.82
N ARG A 64 -8.53 6.29 -6.13
CA ARG A 64 -8.34 7.64 -6.70
C ARG A 64 -9.40 8.60 -6.17
N GLY A 65 -10.65 8.19 -6.10
CA GLY A 65 -11.72 9.01 -5.51
C GLY A 65 -11.47 9.32 -4.02
N LEU A 66 -10.90 8.36 -3.26
CA LEU A 66 -10.51 8.60 -1.87
C LEU A 66 -9.32 9.55 -1.77
N PHE A 67 -8.30 9.36 -2.59
CA PHE A 67 -7.13 10.24 -2.64
C PHE A 67 -7.55 11.69 -2.92
N ASP A 68 -8.33 11.92 -3.97
CA ASP A 68 -8.80 13.26 -4.36
C ASP A 68 -9.68 13.92 -3.29
N ARG A 69 -10.33 13.12 -2.45
CA ARG A 69 -11.12 13.63 -1.31
C ARG A 69 -10.24 14.14 -0.17
N PHE A 70 -9.08 13.50 0.06
CA PHE A 70 -8.17 13.85 1.15
C PHE A 70 -7.08 14.84 0.71
N ASP A 71 -6.70 14.87 -0.55
CA ASP A 71 -5.85 15.90 -1.17
C ASP A 71 -6.64 17.21 -1.31
N LYS A 72 -6.79 17.93 -0.17
CA LYS A 72 -7.66 19.11 -0.07
C LYS A 72 -7.09 20.32 -0.79
N ASP A 73 -5.78 20.45 -0.78
CA ASP A 73 -5.05 21.55 -1.43
C ASP A 73 -4.76 21.25 -2.92
N ARG A 74 -5.11 20.06 -3.39
CA ARG A 74 -4.89 19.58 -4.77
C ARG A 74 -3.43 19.63 -5.19
N SER A 75 -2.54 19.36 -4.24
CA SER A 75 -1.08 19.32 -4.49
C SER A 75 -0.67 18.10 -5.34
N GLY A 76 -1.54 17.10 -5.45
CA GLY A 76 -1.25 15.81 -6.09
C GLY A 76 -0.49 14.86 -5.17
N SER A 77 -0.36 15.21 -3.90
CA SER A 77 0.27 14.39 -2.86
C SER A 77 -0.47 14.56 -1.52
N ILE A 78 -0.50 13.51 -0.71
CA ILE A 78 -1.12 13.57 0.62
C ILE A 78 -0.07 14.02 1.64
N SER A 79 -0.28 15.17 2.25
CA SER A 79 0.53 15.69 3.36
C SER A 79 0.34 14.85 4.63
N HIS A 80 1.21 15.03 5.62
CA HIS A 80 1.08 14.33 6.92
C HIS A 80 -0.27 14.61 7.61
N LEU A 81 -0.75 15.84 7.53
CA LEU A 81 -2.03 16.23 8.13
C LEU A 81 -3.20 15.52 7.45
N GLU A 82 -3.25 15.56 6.12
CA GLU A 82 -4.27 14.89 5.31
C GLU A 82 -4.24 13.39 5.48
N PHE A 83 -3.04 12.80 5.61
CA PHE A 83 -2.88 11.38 5.92
C PHE A 83 -3.47 11.02 7.28
N SER A 84 -3.19 11.83 8.31
CA SER A 84 -3.78 11.64 9.64
C SER A 84 -5.30 11.71 9.61
N GLU A 85 -5.87 12.69 8.90
CA GLU A 85 -7.33 12.82 8.73
C GLU A 85 -7.93 11.62 7.98
N ALA A 86 -7.25 11.14 6.93
CA ALA A 86 -7.68 9.95 6.19
C ALA A 86 -7.72 8.72 7.09
N LEU A 87 -6.71 8.48 7.92
CA LEU A 87 -6.67 7.36 8.84
C LEU A 87 -7.79 7.41 9.87
N VAL A 88 -8.09 8.60 10.42
CA VAL A 88 -9.23 8.78 11.34
C VAL A 88 -10.55 8.51 10.63
N ALA A 89 -10.73 8.99 9.39
CA ALA A 89 -11.93 8.74 8.60
C ALA A 89 -12.11 7.26 8.26
N PHE A 90 -11.02 6.49 8.13
CA PHE A 90 -11.03 5.03 7.96
C PHE A 90 -11.28 4.27 9.28
N GLY A 91 -11.44 4.98 10.40
CA GLY A 91 -11.72 4.39 11.72
C GLY A 91 -10.48 4.00 12.51
N TYR A 92 -9.29 4.37 12.09
CA TYR A 92 -8.07 4.12 12.84
C TYR A 92 -7.85 5.17 13.94
N ARG A 93 -7.63 4.70 15.16
CA ARG A 93 -7.28 5.54 16.32
C ARG A 93 -5.83 5.21 16.71
N LEU A 94 -4.88 5.83 16.05
CA LEU A 94 -3.46 5.58 16.21
C LEU A 94 -2.80 6.73 16.99
N SER A 95 -1.70 6.43 17.70
CA SER A 95 -0.93 7.48 18.34
C SER A 95 -0.28 8.41 17.29
N PRO A 96 -0.14 9.71 17.57
CA PRO A 96 0.51 10.63 16.63
C PRO A 96 1.91 10.20 16.23
N GLN A 97 2.67 9.60 17.15
CA GLN A 97 4.01 9.07 16.91
C GLN A 97 4.00 7.94 15.88
N PHE A 98 3.01 7.04 15.98
CA PHE A 98 2.88 5.94 15.03
C PHE A 98 2.45 6.44 13.64
N VAL A 99 1.51 7.39 13.56
CA VAL A 99 1.12 8.03 12.29
C VAL A 99 2.32 8.71 11.64
N GLN A 100 3.14 9.43 12.42
CA GLN A 100 4.35 10.07 11.93
C GLN A 100 5.39 9.06 11.43
N LEU A 101 5.57 7.95 12.15
CA LEU A 101 6.46 6.87 11.75
C LEU A 101 6.01 6.24 10.43
N LEU A 102 4.72 5.90 10.34
CA LEU A 102 4.11 5.32 9.14
C LEU A 102 4.27 6.26 7.94
N PHE A 103 3.90 7.52 8.10
CA PHE A 103 4.05 8.55 7.07
C PHE A 103 5.50 8.66 6.59
N ASN A 104 6.45 8.80 7.50
CA ASN A 104 7.86 8.93 7.18
C ASN A 104 8.43 7.70 6.46
N THR A 105 7.93 6.51 6.78
CA THR A 105 8.37 5.27 6.15
C THR A 105 8.08 5.28 4.64
N TYR A 106 6.89 5.74 4.25
CA TYR A 106 6.50 5.80 2.85
C TYR A 106 6.97 7.09 2.15
N ALA A 107 6.97 8.23 2.83
CA ALA A 107 7.47 9.49 2.28
C ALA A 107 8.97 9.44 1.92
N LYS A 108 9.79 8.64 2.61
CA LYS A 108 11.21 8.43 2.27
C LYS A 108 11.40 7.79 0.90
N ASN A 109 10.50 6.92 0.48
CA ASN A 109 10.58 6.27 -0.82
C ASN A 109 10.39 7.24 -1.97
N THR A 110 9.68 8.36 -1.75
CA THR A 110 9.51 9.43 -2.74
C THR A 110 10.86 10.12 -3.04
N ARG A 111 11.70 10.33 -2.01
CA ARG A 111 13.03 10.95 -2.16
C ARG A 111 14.03 10.09 -2.93
N ALA A 112 13.93 8.77 -2.83
CA ALA A 112 14.83 7.84 -3.52
C ALA A 112 14.63 7.81 -5.04
N ARG A 113 13.53 8.38 -5.54
CA ARG A 113 13.19 8.38 -6.99
C ARG A 113 13.82 9.53 -7.79
N GLY A 114 14.69 10.33 -7.20
CA GLY A 114 15.49 11.33 -7.93
C GLY A 114 14.77 12.61 -8.33
N ASP A 115 13.63 12.92 -7.72
CA ASP A 115 12.93 14.16 -7.95
C ASP A 115 13.61 15.32 -7.19
N GLN A 116 14.31 16.19 -7.91
CA GLN A 116 15.11 17.30 -7.37
C GLN A 116 14.31 18.60 -7.13
N GLY A 117 12.99 18.51 -6.92
CA GLY A 117 12.17 19.67 -6.59
C GLY A 117 11.97 19.87 -5.09
N PRO A 118 11.75 21.11 -4.58
CA PRO A 118 11.31 21.36 -3.22
C PRO A 118 9.82 21.01 -3.10
N ARG A 119 9.46 19.73 -3.24
CA ARG A 119 8.10 19.28 -2.96
C ARG A 119 7.98 19.03 -1.46
N GLU A 120 6.92 19.54 -0.86
CA GLU A 120 6.55 19.18 0.50
C GLU A 120 6.54 17.66 0.63
N ASN A 121 6.98 17.16 1.80
CA ASN A 121 7.04 15.73 2.09
C ASN A 121 5.62 15.15 2.07
N GLY A 122 5.14 14.70 0.92
CA GLY A 122 3.82 14.13 0.74
C GLY A 122 3.90 12.70 0.21
N LEU A 123 2.81 11.95 0.36
CA LEU A 123 2.65 10.64 -0.24
C LEU A 123 2.01 10.79 -1.62
N SER A 124 2.68 10.29 -2.66
CA SER A 124 2.06 10.12 -3.98
C SER A 124 0.89 9.13 -3.89
N PHE A 125 0.05 9.10 -4.92
CA PHE A 125 -1.14 8.26 -4.93
C PHE A 125 -0.81 6.78 -4.64
N ASP A 126 0.19 6.22 -5.30
CA ASP A 126 0.62 4.84 -5.12
C ASP A 126 1.12 4.54 -3.71
N LEU A 127 1.89 5.45 -3.11
CA LEU A 127 2.41 5.30 -1.75
C LEU A 127 1.32 5.49 -0.69
N PHE A 128 0.35 6.37 -0.92
CA PHE A 128 -0.83 6.48 -0.07
C PHE A 128 -1.62 5.17 -0.04
N VAL A 129 -1.90 4.59 -1.20
CA VAL A 129 -2.57 3.28 -1.31
C VAL A 129 -1.76 2.20 -0.61
N GLN A 130 -0.45 2.15 -0.83
CA GLN A 130 0.44 1.17 -0.20
C GLN A 130 0.44 1.28 1.32
N ALA A 131 0.54 2.51 1.86
CA ALA A 131 0.52 2.75 3.30
C ALA A 131 -0.78 2.27 3.95
N CYS A 132 -1.93 2.62 3.35
CA CYS A 132 -3.25 2.23 3.85
C CYS A 132 -3.46 0.71 3.82
N ILE A 133 -3.07 0.04 2.73
CA ILE A 133 -3.19 -1.43 2.61
C ILE A 133 -2.27 -2.14 3.60
N SER A 134 -1.04 -1.65 3.76
CA SER A 134 -0.09 -2.22 4.71
C SER A 134 -0.61 -2.08 6.15
N LEU A 135 -1.16 -0.91 6.50
CA LEU A 135 -1.78 -0.69 7.81
C LEU A 135 -2.96 -1.64 8.02
N LYS A 136 -3.84 -1.78 7.01
CA LYS A 136 -4.96 -2.72 7.08
C LYS A 136 -4.49 -4.15 7.35
N ARG A 137 -3.49 -4.62 6.61
CA ARG A 137 -2.91 -5.96 6.80
C ARG A 137 -2.31 -6.14 8.19
N MET A 138 -1.56 -5.17 8.69
CA MET A 138 -1.01 -5.20 10.05
C MET A 138 -2.14 -5.28 11.09
N THR A 139 -3.18 -4.47 10.92
CA THR A 139 -4.34 -4.48 11.83
C THR A 139 -5.11 -5.79 11.77
N ASP A 140 -5.29 -6.38 10.59
CA ASP A 140 -5.98 -7.66 10.43
C ASP A 140 -5.17 -8.81 11.08
N VAL A 141 -3.83 -8.77 10.99
CA VAL A 141 -2.95 -9.70 11.69
C VAL A 141 -3.02 -9.50 13.20
N PHE A 142 -2.91 -8.24 13.66
CA PHE A 142 -2.99 -7.89 15.08
C PHE A 142 -4.29 -8.45 15.71
N LYS A 143 -5.44 -8.20 15.09
CA LYS A 143 -6.75 -8.66 15.56
C LYS A 143 -6.89 -10.19 15.69
N ARG A 144 -6.03 -10.96 15.02
CA ARG A 144 -6.03 -12.43 15.15
C ARG A 144 -5.35 -12.92 16.42
N TYR A 145 -4.50 -12.09 17.02
CA TYR A 145 -3.73 -12.42 18.22
C TYR A 145 -4.21 -11.65 19.44
N ASP A 146 -5.06 -10.64 19.25
CA ASP A 146 -5.75 -9.89 20.29
C ASP A 146 -7.13 -10.52 20.53
N ASP A 147 -7.13 -11.67 21.22
CA ASP A 147 -8.31 -12.50 21.41
C ASP A 147 -9.35 -11.83 22.32
N ASP A 148 -8.91 -11.11 23.34
CA ASP A 148 -9.77 -10.40 24.31
C ASP A 148 -10.12 -8.97 23.89
N ARG A 149 -9.53 -8.49 22.76
CA ARG A 149 -9.76 -7.17 22.16
C ARG A 149 -9.45 -6.01 23.09
N ASP A 150 -8.44 -6.18 23.95
CA ASP A 150 -7.97 -5.14 24.86
C ASP A 150 -6.98 -4.16 24.21
N GLY A 151 -6.56 -4.45 22.97
CA GLY A 151 -5.60 -3.66 22.20
C GLY A 151 -4.14 -4.02 22.48
N TYR A 152 -3.91 -5.15 23.16
CA TYR A 152 -2.56 -5.67 23.45
C TYR A 152 -2.45 -7.12 22.99
N ILE A 153 -1.25 -7.55 22.65
CA ILE A 153 -0.93 -8.94 22.35
C ILE A 153 0.08 -9.43 23.39
N THR A 154 -0.30 -10.48 24.12
CA THR A 154 0.61 -11.15 25.04
C THR A 154 1.22 -12.36 24.34
N LEU A 155 2.54 -12.36 24.15
CA LEU A 155 3.30 -13.47 23.57
C LEU A 155 3.98 -14.24 24.70
N SER A 156 3.60 -15.52 24.91
CA SER A 156 4.35 -16.43 25.77
C SER A 156 5.35 -17.23 24.93
N LEU A 157 6.63 -17.10 25.24
CA LEU A 157 7.67 -17.97 24.69
C LEU A 157 7.64 -19.29 25.48
N TYR A 158 6.96 -20.29 24.94
CA TYR A 158 7.06 -21.66 25.45
C TYR A 158 8.30 -22.31 24.81
N VAL A 159 9.39 -22.35 25.56
CA VAL A 159 10.57 -23.15 25.20
C VAL A 159 10.38 -24.52 25.82
N GLU A 160 9.83 -25.47 25.07
CA GLU A 160 9.98 -26.89 25.44
C GLU A 160 11.45 -27.28 25.25
N LEU A 161 12.19 -27.22 26.34
CA LEU A 161 13.45 -27.95 26.44
C LEU A 161 13.08 -29.44 26.55
N THR A 162 12.94 -30.09 25.42
CA THR A 162 12.99 -31.56 25.41
C THR A 162 14.39 -31.95 25.81
N SER A 163 14.59 -32.17 27.11
CA SER A 163 15.70 -32.94 27.60
C SER A 163 15.56 -34.37 27.03
N ARG A 164 16.29 -34.62 25.96
CA ARG A 164 16.64 -36.01 25.62
C ARG A 164 17.66 -36.47 26.67
N ASP A 165 17.15 -37.03 27.71
CA ASP A 165 17.96 -37.92 28.53
C ASP A 165 18.18 -39.20 27.78
N CYS A 166 19.43 -39.55 27.64
CA CYS A 166 20.16 -40.82 27.37
C CYS A 166 19.41 -41.99 26.74
#